data_6c8228b87a115b1ec075520bed1e2f3f
#
_entry.id   6c8228b87a115b1ec075520bed1e2f3f
#
_cell.length_a   1.000
_cell.length_b   1.000
_cell.length_c   1.000
_cell.angle_alpha   90.00
_cell.angle_beta   90.00
_cell.angle_gamma   90.00
#
_symmetry.space_group_name_H-M   'P 1'
#
loop_
_entity.id
_entity.type
_entity.pdbx_description
1 polymer ?
#
loop_
_entity_poly.entity_id
_entity_poly.type
_entity_poly.pdbx_seq_one_letter_code
_entity_poly.pdbx_strand_id
1 'polypeptide(L)'
;INATFLDEISWDIPHQNWGVEEWDRDFRAMRDMGINTVVLIRAGLGRWIAAPFESILATEDVYYPPVDLVEMFLCLADKYDMAFYFGMYDSGKYWHEGDYMKEIDLNIKLIDEVWEKYGHHKSFQGWYLSQEVSRRTKNMTKIYAEVGRHAKEVSGNLPTMVSPYIHGVKTDQVMWGDKATTVSEHEFEWNEILSNLQGVVDILAFQDGQVDYHELYDYLVVNKKLADKYGMKCWTNFESFDRDMPIRFLPIKWEKLLLKMEMARKAGMEGAITFEFSHFMSPNSEYSQ
;
A
#
# COMPACT_ATOMS: atom_id res chain seq x y z
N ILE A 1 -6.85 -13.28 -4.50
CA ILE A 1 -6.62 -12.01 -3.77
C ILE A 1 -6.87 -12.30 -2.31
N ASN A 2 -5.88 -12.05 -1.47
CA ASN A 2 -5.95 -12.31 -0.03
C ASN A 2 -5.79 -11.05 0.82
N ALA A 3 -5.49 -9.90 0.19
CA ALA A 3 -5.38 -8.62 0.86
C ALA A 3 -5.99 -7.48 0.03
N THR A 4 -6.36 -6.39 0.69
CA THR A 4 -6.79 -5.15 0.05
C THR A 4 -6.29 -3.94 0.82
N PHE A 5 -6.11 -2.83 0.11
CA PHE A 5 -5.94 -1.52 0.75
C PHE A 5 -7.28 -0.99 1.24
N LEU A 6 -7.22 -0.14 2.26
CA LEU A 6 -8.31 0.73 2.74
C LEU A 6 -7.85 2.17 2.48
N ASP A 7 -8.61 2.93 1.71
CA ASP A 7 -8.25 4.30 1.34
C ASP A 7 -9.44 5.24 1.46
N GLU A 8 -9.45 6.04 2.51
CA GLU A 8 -10.45 7.08 2.78
C GLU A 8 -9.85 8.49 2.80
N ILE A 9 -8.58 8.63 2.40
CA ILE A 9 -7.88 9.91 2.49
C ILE A 9 -7.16 10.34 1.20
N SER A 10 -7.01 9.50 0.21
CA SER A 10 -6.45 9.90 -1.08
C SER A 10 -7.45 10.78 -1.84
N TRP A 11 -6.96 11.90 -2.35
CA TRP A 11 -7.79 12.93 -2.98
C TRP A 11 -8.24 12.58 -4.40
N ASP A 12 -7.61 11.62 -5.03
CA ASP A 12 -7.83 11.23 -6.42
C ASP A 12 -8.81 10.06 -6.58
N ILE A 13 -9.33 9.54 -5.46
CA ILE A 13 -10.36 8.51 -5.43
C ILE A 13 -11.63 9.09 -4.82
N PRO A 14 -12.82 8.75 -5.35
CA PRO A 14 -14.08 9.16 -4.74
C PRO A 14 -14.16 8.64 -3.29
N HIS A 15 -14.39 9.54 -2.35
CA HIS A 15 -14.55 9.19 -0.95
C HIS A 15 -15.88 8.44 -0.76
N GLN A 16 -15.87 7.32 -0.06
CA GLN A 16 -17.08 6.51 0.18
C GLN A 16 -18.05 7.19 1.16
N ASN A 17 -17.51 7.96 2.10
CA ASN A 17 -18.28 8.59 3.16
C ASN A 17 -19.15 7.61 3.97
N TRP A 18 -18.59 6.43 4.23
CA TRP A 18 -19.26 5.36 4.95
C TRP A 18 -19.11 5.52 6.46
N GLY A 19 -20.19 5.13 7.17
CA GLY A 19 -20.16 4.94 8.61
C GLY A 19 -19.75 3.51 8.99
N VAL A 20 -19.79 3.23 10.30
CA VAL A 20 -19.39 1.91 10.84
C VAL A 20 -20.25 0.75 10.30
N GLU A 21 -21.51 0.98 9.99
CA GLU A 21 -22.41 -0.07 9.49
C GLU A 21 -22.07 -0.46 8.04
N GLU A 22 -21.71 0.51 7.20
CA GLU A 22 -21.28 0.27 5.82
C GLU A 22 -19.93 -0.46 5.83
N TRP A 23 -18.99 0.00 6.62
CA TRP A 23 -17.69 -0.66 6.77
C TRP A 23 -17.83 -2.08 7.35
N ASP A 24 -18.73 -2.29 8.30
CA ASP A 24 -18.99 -3.64 8.84
C ASP A 24 -19.49 -4.61 7.75
N ARG A 25 -20.40 -4.15 6.90
CA ARG A 25 -20.85 -4.95 5.75
C ARG A 25 -19.73 -5.22 4.75
N ASP A 26 -18.85 -4.25 4.55
CA ASP A 26 -17.74 -4.38 3.62
C ASP A 26 -16.66 -5.34 4.11
N PHE A 27 -16.27 -5.25 5.38
CA PHE A 27 -15.35 -6.21 5.99
C PHE A 27 -15.90 -7.65 5.96
N ARG A 28 -17.19 -7.81 6.13
CA ARG A 28 -17.87 -9.12 5.97
C ARG A 28 -17.71 -9.61 4.53
N ALA A 29 -18.00 -8.76 3.55
CA ALA A 29 -17.88 -9.12 2.14
C ALA A 29 -16.43 -9.47 1.75
N MET A 30 -15.44 -8.72 2.25
CA MET A 30 -14.02 -9.06 2.10
C MET A 30 -13.73 -10.46 2.65
N ARG A 31 -14.17 -10.73 3.87
CA ARG A 31 -13.94 -12.02 4.54
C ARG A 31 -14.60 -13.19 3.80
N ASP A 32 -15.82 -12.98 3.33
CA ASP A 32 -16.57 -13.99 2.56
C ASP A 32 -15.90 -14.32 1.21
N MET A 33 -15.18 -13.36 0.63
CA MET A 33 -14.37 -13.57 -0.58
C MET A 33 -13.00 -14.20 -0.32
N GLY A 34 -12.61 -14.38 0.94
CA GLY A 34 -11.30 -14.92 1.32
C GLY A 34 -10.20 -13.88 1.50
N ILE A 35 -10.52 -12.60 1.50
CA ILE A 35 -9.59 -11.54 1.91
C ILE A 35 -9.43 -11.63 3.43
N ASN A 36 -8.21 -11.81 3.89
CA ASN A 36 -7.87 -11.98 5.29
C ASN A 36 -6.88 -10.94 5.83
N THR A 37 -6.50 -9.99 4.97
CA THR A 37 -5.57 -8.92 5.32
C THR A 37 -6.07 -7.60 4.76
N VAL A 38 -6.12 -6.58 5.60
CA VAL A 38 -6.43 -5.20 5.21
C VAL A 38 -5.23 -4.32 5.52
N VAL A 39 -4.94 -3.39 4.64
CA VAL A 39 -3.81 -2.46 4.74
C VAL A 39 -4.34 -1.04 4.69
N LEU A 40 -4.25 -0.30 5.78
CA LEU A 40 -4.47 1.14 5.72
C LEU A 40 -3.40 1.75 4.83
N ILE A 41 -3.80 2.33 3.71
CA ILE A 41 -2.82 2.80 2.73
C ILE A 41 -1.93 3.91 3.29
N ARG A 42 -2.51 4.81 4.10
CA ARG A 42 -1.80 5.91 4.78
C ARG A 42 -2.52 6.31 6.06
N ALA A 43 -1.76 6.59 7.10
CA ALA A 43 -2.27 7.31 8.29
C ALA A 43 -2.71 8.72 7.94
N GLY A 44 -2.11 9.29 6.91
CA GLY A 44 -2.46 10.59 6.36
C GLY A 44 -1.71 10.90 5.07
N LEU A 45 -2.27 11.84 4.30
CA LEU A 45 -1.68 12.36 3.08
C LEU A 45 -1.81 13.89 3.07
N GLY A 46 -0.66 14.58 3.12
CA GLY A 46 -0.63 16.04 3.19
C GLY A 46 -1.42 16.56 4.38
N ARG A 47 -2.52 17.26 4.13
CA ARG A 47 -3.36 17.86 5.16
C ARG A 47 -4.47 16.96 5.72
N TRP A 48 -4.59 15.71 5.29
CA TRP A 48 -5.63 14.78 5.73
C TRP A 48 -5.02 13.63 6.52
N ILE A 49 -5.56 13.35 7.71
CA ILE A 49 -5.14 12.23 8.56
C ILE A 49 -6.35 11.39 8.98
N ALA A 50 -6.16 10.08 9.14
CA ALA A 50 -7.23 9.12 9.41
C ALA A 50 -7.73 9.14 10.88
N ALA A 51 -6.95 9.71 11.77
CA ALA A 51 -7.25 9.84 13.20
C ALA A 51 -6.50 11.04 13.79
N PRO A 52 -6.90 11.58 14.95
CA PRO A 52 -6.24 12.73 15.58
C PRO A 52 -4.90 12.32 16.23
N PHE A 53 -3.86 12.13 15.39
CA PHE A 53 -2.51 11.82 15.85
C PHE A 53 -1.84 13.07 16.43
N GLU A 54 -1.58 13.06 17.73
CA GLU A 54 -0.93 14.17 18.44
C GLU A 54 0.47 14.48 17.89
N SER A 55 1.21 13.44 17.48
CA SER A 55 2.54 13.56 16.86
C SER A 55 2.51 14.36 15.56
N ILE A 56 1.44 14.29 14.79
CA ILE A 56 1.27 15.04 13.54
C ILE A 56 0.67 16.42 13.84
N LEU A 57 -0.38 16.49 14.66
CA LEU A 57 -1.04 17.73 15.05
C LEU A 57 -0.09 18.74 15.71
N ALA A 58 0.96 18.27 16.37
CA ALA A 58 1.95 19.13 17.03
C ALA A 58 2.75 20.00 16.04
N THR A 59 2.88 19.59 14.78
CA THR A 59 3.75 20.25 13.81
C THR A 59 3.12 20.53 12.46
N GLU A 60 2.00 19.87 12.13
CA GLU A 60 1.34 20.00 10.83
C GLU A 60 -0.09 20.54 10.99
N ASP A 61 -0.49 21.41 10.06
CA ASP A 61 -1.87 21.91 9.95
C ASP A 61 -2.70 20.92 9.14
N VAL A 62 -3.38 20.01 9.84
CA VAL A 62 -4.09 18.88 9.23
C VAL A 62 -5.56 18.81 9.69
N TYR A 63 -6.36 18.13 8.88
CA TYR A 63 -7.76 17.79 9.15
C TYR A 63 -7.89 16.31 9.44
N TYR A 64 -8.82 15.94 10.32
CA TYR A 64 -9.17 14.55 10.62
C TYR A 64 -10.69 14.38 10.69
N PRO A 65 -11.21 13.19 10.42
CA PRO A 65 -12.64 12.91 10.52
C PRO A 65 -13.10 12.93 11.99
N PRO A 66 -14.40 13.12 12.23
CA PRO A 66 -14.95 13.10 13.60
C PRO A 66 -14.90 11.70 14.24
N VAL A 67 -14.65 10.66 13.45
CA VAL A 67 -14.49 9.28 13.89
C VAL A 67 -13.02 8.89 13.71
N ASP A 68 -12.46 8.22 14.70
CA ASP A 68 -11.14 7.59 14.60
C ASP A 68 -11.25 6.38 13.65
N LEU A 69 -10.84 6.57 12.39
CA LEU A 69 -10.92 5.53 11.38
C LEU A 69 -9.99 4.34 11.68
N VAL A 70 -8.85 4.60 12.33
CA VAL A 70 -7.90 3.54 12.67
C VAL A 70 -8.50 2.60 13.71
N GLU A 71 -9.05 3.15 14.78
CA GLU A 71 -9.75 2.37 15.82
C GLU A 71 -10.92 1.59 15.22
N MET A 72 -11.71 2.24 14.37
CA MET A 72 -12.85 1.58 13.71
C MET A 72 -12.39 0.39 12.85
N PHE A 73 -11.37 0.56 12.01
CA PHE A 73 -10.87 -0.50 11.15
C PHE A 73 -10.23 -1.64 11.95
N LEU A 74 -9.51 -1.34 13.02
CA LEU A 74 -8.94 -2.35 13.91
C LEU A 74 -10.02 -3.16 14.64
N CYS A 75 -11.06 -2.50 15.16
CA CYS A 75 -12.20 -3.18 15.74
C CYS A 75 -12.90 -4.12 14.75
N LEU A 76 -13.07 -3.68 13.51
CA LEU A 76 -13.66 -4.50 12.45
C LEU A 76 -12.72 -5.66 12.06
N ALA A 77 -11.43 -5.41 11.93
CA ALA A 77 -10.45 -6.45 11.65
C ALA A 77 -10.40 -7.50 12.80
N ASP A 78 -10.46 -7.07 14.06
CA ASP A 78 -10.59 -7.96 15.21
C ASP A 78 -11.86 -8.81 15.15
N LYS A 79 -12.98 -8.19 14.79
CA LYS A 79 -14.29 -8.86 14.68
C LYS A 79 -14.29 -9.95 13.62
N TYR A 80 -13.68 -9.69 12.47
CA TYR A 80 -13.67 -10.62 11.33
C TYR A 80 -12.41 -11.50 11.25
N ASP A 81 -11.54 -11.45 12.26
CA ASP A 81 -10.30 -12.22 12.33
C ASP A 81 -9.43 -12.00 11.08
N MET A 82 -9.17 -10.72 10.78
CA MET A 82 -8.34 -10.26 9.67
C MET A 82 -7.06 -9.62 10.19
N ALA A 83 -5.96 -9.78 9.47
CA ALA A 83 -4.73 -9.04 9.75
C ALA A 83 -4.87 -7.58 9.29
N PHE A 84 -4.40 -6.65 10.11
CA PHE A 84 -4.34 -5.23 9.79
C PHE A 84 -2.90 -4.75 9.72
N TYR A 85 -2.54 -4.06 8.65
CA TYR A 85 -1.27 -3.40 8.46
C TYR A 85 -1.47 -1.88 8.49
N PHE A 86 -0.76 -1.21 9.36
CA PHE A 86 -0.87 0.24 9.53
C PHE A 86 0.04 0.96 8.54
N GLY A 87 -0.53 1.85 7.71
CA GLY A 87 0.21 2.70 6.78
C GLY A 87 0.70 4.00 7.41
N MET A 88 1.90 4.43 7.01
CA MET A 88 2.56 5.61 7.52
C MET A 88 1.92 6.92 7.05
N TYR A 89 2.34 8.04 7.64
CA TYR A 89 2.00 9.37 7.17
C TYR A 89 2.89 9.77 5.99
N ASP A 90 2.27 10.24 4.92
CA ASP A 90 2.93 10.88 3.78
C ASP A 90 2.66 12.39 3.83
N SER A 91 3.69 13.17 4.11
CA SER A 91 3.55 14.63 4.19
C SER A 91 3.15 15.27 2.86
N GLY A 92 3.37 14.58 1.73
CA GLY A 92 3.16 15.11 0.39
C GLY A 92 4.15 16.22 0.00
N LYS A 93 5.13 16.53 0.86
CA LYS A 93 6.07 17.65 0.63
C LYS A 93 7.50 17.34 1.00
N TYR A 94 7.80 16.96 2.24
CA TYR A 94 9.17 16.94 2.76
C TYR A 94 10.11 16.01 1.97
N TRP A 95 9.70 14.80 1.71
CA TRP A 95 10.53 13.88 0.94
C TRP A 95 10.61 14.24 -0.55
N HIS A 96 9.60 14.89 -1.11
CA HIS A 96 9.63 15.44 -2.46
C HIS A 96 10.59 16.64 -2.58
N GLU A 97 10.68 17.45 -1.53
CA GLU A 97 11.57 18.62 -1.45
C GLU A 97 13.00 18.27 -1.03
N GLY A 98 13.25 17.00 -0.67
CA GLY A 98 14.56 16.51 -0.25
C GLY A 98 14.81 16.59 1.26
N ASP A 99 13.84 16.99 2.08
CA ASP A 99 13.90 16.96 3.55
C ASP A 99 13.49 15.61 4.12
N TYR A 100 14.25 14.57 3.77
CA TYR A 100 13.97 13.21 4.17
C TYR A 100 13.99 12.99 5.68
N MET A 101 14.84 13.73 6.40
CA MET A 101 14.94 13.59 7.85
C MET A 101 13.66 14.03 8.54
N LYS A 102 13.02 15.08 8.05
CA LYS A 102 11.75 15.54 8.60
C LYS A 102 10.62 14.56 8.37
N GLU A 103 10.56 13.93 7.19
CA GLU A 103 9.62 12.84 6.91
C GLU A 103 9.83 11.64 7.84
N ILE A 104 11.09 11.27 8.06
CA ILE A 104 11.47 10.17 8.97
C ILE A 104 11.06 10.51 10.40
N ASP A 105 11.44 11.70 10.92
CA ASP A 105 11.17 12.11 12.30
C ASP A 105 9.67 12.15 12.61
N LEU A 106 8.84 12.60 11.66
CA LEU A 106 7.39 12.58 11.80
C LEU A 106 6.86 11.15 11.95
N ASN A 107 7.33 10.25 11.09
CA ASN A 107 6.87 8.86 11.10
C ASN A 107 7.39 8.07 12.31
N ILE A 108 8.60 8.34 12.80
CA ILE A 108 9.10 7.73 14.04
C ILE A 108 8.17 8.08 15.22
N LYS A 109 7.83 9.36 15.38
CA LYS A 109 6.91 9.79 16.45
C LYS A 109 5.51 9.21 16.29
N LEU A 110 5.02 9.13 15.05
CA LEU A 110 3.74 8.52 14.74
C LEU A 110 3.73 7.03 15.11
N ILE A 111 4.78 6.29 14.80
CA ILE A 111 4.91 4.87 15.14
C ILE A 111 4.83 4.64 16.64
N ASP A 112 5.54 5.44 17.44
CA ASP A 112 5.51 5.34 18.90
C ASP A 112 4.10 5.57 19.45
N GLU A 113 3.43 6.64 19.00
CA GLU A 113 2.05 6.95 19.37
C GLU A 113 1.06 5.86 18.97
N VAL A 114 1.15 5.40 17.74
CA VAL A 114 0.27 4.37 17.18
C VAL A 114 0.43 3.04 17.89
N TRP A 115 1.66 2.65 18.18
CA TRP A 115 1.91 1.40 18.90
C TRP A 115 1.40 1.46 20.35
N GLU A 116 1.61 2.56 21.04
CA GLU A 116 1.07 2.77 22.38
C GLU A 116 -0.46 2.72 22.39
N LYS A 117 -1.10 3.38 21.42
CA LYS A 117 -2.56 3.51 21.36
C LYS A 117 -3.26 2.24 20.85
N TYR A 118 -2.77 1.65 19.76
CA TYR A 118 -3.47 0.60 19.02
C TYR A 118 -2.79 -0.76 19.02
N GLY A 119 -1.56 -0.87 19.52
CA GLY A 119 -0.80 -2.12 19.51
C GLY A 119 -1.42 -3.27 20.33
N HIS A 120 -2.46 -2.99 21.12
CA HIS A 120 -3.20 -3.99 21.90
C HIS A 120 -4.23 -4.78 21.06
N HIS A 121 -4.58 -4.32 19.86
CA HIS A 121 -5.48 -5.06 18.97
C HIS A 121 -4.81 -6.31 18.43
N LYS A 122 -5.49 -7.45 18.51
CA LYS A 122 -4.97 -8.72 17.98
C LYS A 122 -4.79 -8.71 16.46
N SER A 123 -5.57 -7.89 15.77
CA SER A 123 -5.50 -7.70 14.32
C SER A 123 -4.31 -6.86 13.88
N PHE A 124 -3.68 -6.08 14.76
CA PHE A 124 -2.51 -5.28 14.39
C PHE A 124 -1.32 -6.21 14.14
N GLN A 125 -1.06 -6.55 12.87
CA GLN A 125 -0.13 -7.61 12.47
C GLN A 125 1.04 -7.11 11.61
N GLY A 126 1.13 -5.83 11.33
CA GLY A 126 2.23 -5.29 10.53
C GLY A 126 2.13 -3.81 10.21
N TRP A 127 3.13 -3.36 9.48
CA TRP A 127 3.31 -1.97 9.08
C TRP A 127 3.42 -1.84 7.57
N TYR A 128 2.85 -0.80 7.02
CA TYR A 128 2.98 -0.47 5.60
C TYR A 128 3.73 0.86 5.45
N LEU A 129 4.88 0.82 4.78
CA LEU A 129 5.70 1.99 4.49
C LEU A 129 5.12 2.70 3.27
N SER A 130 4.32 3.73 3.53
CA SER A 130 3.32 4.24 2.57
C SER A 130 3.85 5.18 1.50
N GLN A 131 5.09 5.66 1.62
CA GLN A 131 5.66 6.52 0.58
C GLN A 131 5.74 5.75 -0.74
N GLU A 132 5.01 6.20 -1.74
CA GLU A 132 4.96 5.55 -3.04
C GLU A 132 6.19 5.94 -3.87
N VAL A 133 7.17 5.09 -3.87
CA VAL A 133 8.43 5.36 -4.53
C VAL A 133 8.46 4.87 -5.94
N SER A 134 9.11 5.68 -6.75
CA SER A 134 9.69 5.25 -8.00
C SER A 134 11.19 4.93 -7.83
N ARG A 135 11.73 4.16 -8.77
CA ARG A 135 13.16 3.86 -8.87
C ARG A 135 14.08 5.10 -8.82
N ARG A 136 13.57 6.29 -9.14
CA ARG A 136 14.32 7.54 -9.16
C ARG A 136 14.36 8.29 -7.85
N THR A 137 13.60 7.87 -6.88
CA THR A 137 13.54 8.53 -5.59
C THR A 137 14.78 8.15 -4.77
N LYS A 138 15.90 8.78 -5.07
CA LYS A 138 17.14 8.66 -4.27
C LYS A 138 16.79 8.84 -2.81
N ASN A 139 17.39 8.32 -1.86
CA ASN A 139 17.12 8.43 -0.43
C ASN A 139 15.81 7.81 0.09
N MET A 140 14.96 7.26 -0.78
CA MET A 140 13.81 6.49 -0.33
C MET A 140 14.22 5.24 0.45
N THR A 141 15.31 4.63 0.04
CA THR A 141 15.95 3.56 0.79
C THR A 141 16.19 3.97 2.23
N LYS A 142 16.59 5.23 2.47
CA LYS A 142 16.81 5.75 3.82
C LYS A 142 15.50 5.89 4.61
N ILE A 143 14.43 6.43 3.99
CA ILE A 143 13.12 6.52 4.65
C ILE A 143 12.63 5.13 5.03
N TYR A 144 12.57 4.20 4.08
CA TYR A 144 12.15 2.83 4.36
C TYR A 144 13.02 2.14 5.41
N ALA A 145 14.34 2.32 5.33
CA ALA A 145 15.26 1.68 6.26
C ALA A 145 15.09 2.19 7.70
N GLU A 146 15.01 3.51 7.90
CA GLU A 146 14.90 4.10 9.24
C GLU A 146 13.50 3.88 9.83
N VAL A 147 12.45 4.19 9.06
CA VAL A 147 11.06 4.05 9.51
C VAL A 147 10.72 2.57 9.74
N GLY A 148 11.09 1.69 8.81
CA GLY A 148 10.80 0.26 8.92
C GLY A 148 11.57 -0.41 10.08
N ARG A 149 12.82 -0.01 10.33
CA ARG A 149 13.61 -0.51 11.47
C ARG A 149 12.95 -0.11 12.79
N HIS A 150 12.58 1.16 12.93
CA HIS A 150 11.91 1.65 14.13
C HIS A 150 10.56 0.96 14.37
N ALA A 151 9.75 0.80 13.33
CA ALA A 151 8.49 0.09 13.42
C ALA A 151 8.65 -1.36 13.92
N LYS A 152 9.66 -2.08 13.42
CA LYS A 152 9.99 -3.43 13.91
C LYS A 152 10.48 -3.43 15.35
N GLU A 153 11.31 -2.47 15.71
CA GLU A 153 11.87 -2.36 17.06
C GLU A 153 10.78 -2.17 18.12
N VAL A 154 9.86 -1.23 17.93
CA VAL A 154 8.81 -0.94 18.92
C VAL A 154 7.74 -2.03 18.99
N SER A 155 7.49 -2.74 17.90
CA SER A 155 6.41 -3.74 17.81
C SER A 155 6.85 -5.19 18.01
N GLY A 156 8.08 -5.41 18.49
CA GLY A 156 8.58 -6.78 18.67
C GLY A 156 8.76 -7.55 17.36
N ASN A 157 9.19 -6.84 16.32
CA ASN A 157 9.51 -7.37 15.00
C ASN A 157 8.31 -7.76 14.13
N LEU A 158 7.18 -7.03 14.25
CA LEU A 158 6.09 -7.19 13.30
C LEU A 158 6.55 -6.90 11.86
N PRO A 159 6.01 -7.61 10.86
CA PRO A 159 6.44 -7.48 9.47
C PRO A 159 6.14 -6.10 8.88
N THR A 160 6.97 -5.69 7.94
CA THR A 160 6.81 -4.48 7.14
C THR A 160 6.52 -4.81 5.69
N MET A 161 5.72 -3.99 5.04
CA MET A 161 5.35 -4.11 3.63
C MET A 161 5.67 -2.81 2.88
N VAL A 162 6.07 -2.94 1.62
CA VAL A 162 6.20 -1.84 0.64
C VAL A 162 5.49 -2.18 -0.66
N SER A 163 4.95 -1.18 -1.34
CA SER A 163 4.27 -1.35 -2.63
C SER A 163 4.74 -0.32 -3.67
N PRO A 164 5.96 -0.46 -4.18
CA PRO A 164 6.51 0.47 -5.16
C PRO A 164 5.96 0.26 -6.57
N TYR A 165 6.19 1.24 -7.44
CA TYR A 165 5.79 1.18 -8.85
C TYR A 165 6.70 0.29 -9.69
N ILE A 166 6.10 -0.40 -10.67
CA ILE A 166 6.80 -0.92 -11.84
C ILE A 166 6.71 0.13 -12.94
N HIS A 167 7.83 0.58 -13.47
CA HIS A 167 7.87 1.52 -14.60
C HIS A 167 7.76 0.77 -15.94
N GLY A 168 6.57 0.23 -16.21
CA GLY A 168 6.24 -0.42 -17.48
C GLY A 168 5.95 0.58 -18.60
N VAL A 169 5.50 0.07 -19.74
CA VAL A 169 5.28 0.84 -20.96
C VAL A 169 4.26 1.99 -20.82
N LYS A 170 3.39 1.92 -19.81
CA LYS A 170 2.37 2.94 -19.54
C LYS A 170 2.85 4.08 -18.62
N THR A 171 4.09 4.07 -18.18
CA THR A 171 4.62 5.04 -17.20
C THR A 171 4.51 6.48 -17.66
N ASP A 172 4.83 6.78 -18.90
CA ASP A 172 4.76 8.12 -19.47
C ASP A 172 3.33 8.67 -19.57
N GLN A 173 2.32 7.79 -19.57
CA GLN A 173 0.90 8.16 -19.58
C GLN A 173 0.36 8.50 -18.19
N VAL A 174 0.99 7.98 -17.14
CA VAL A 174 0.52 8.05 -15.74
C VAL A 174 1.38 9.00 -14.92
N MET A 175 2.70 8.95 -15.07
CA MET A 175 3.67 9.73 -14.30
C MET A 175 4.41 10.72 -15.19
N TRP A 176 4.07 11.98 -15.07
CA TRP A 176 4.61 13.05 -15.90
C TRP A 176 6.13 13.16 -15.73
N GLY A 177 6.83 13.00 -16.86
CA GLY A 177 8.29 13.13 -16.93
C GLY A 177 9.07 11.85 -16.60
N ASP A 178 8.40 10.78 -16.18
CA ASP A 178 9.02 9.48 -15.99
C ASP A 178 8.98 8.66 -17.29
N LYS A 179 9.96 7.78 -17.43
CA LYS A 179 10.09 6.90 -18.61
C LYS A 179 9.96 5.44 -18.19
N ALA A 180 9.36 4.66 -19.08
CA ALA A 180 9.38 3.21 -18.97
C ALA A 180 10.82 2.67 -18.86
N THR A 181 10.96 1.59 -18.16
CA THR A 181 12.19 0.78 -18.10
C THR A 181 11.99 -0.52 -18.85
N THR A 182 13.06 -1.09 -19.33
CA THR A 182 13.07 -2.51 -19.69
C THR A 182 13.07 -3.38 -18.44
N VAL A 183 12.66 -4.63 -18.55
CA VAL A 183 12.71 -5.61 -17.45
C VAL A 183 14.12 -5.74 -16.86
N SER A 184 15.15 -5.68 -17.70
CA SER A 184 16.56 -5.75 -17.26
C SER A 184 17.01 -4.51 -16.49
N GLU A 185 16.56 -3.30 -16.89
CA GLU A 185 16.81 -2.06 -16.14
C GLU A 185 16.11 -2.09 -14.80
N HIS A 186 14.86 -2.53 -14.77
CA HIS A 186 14.10 -2.72 -13.53
C HIS A 186 14.83 -3.68 -12.57
N GLU A 187 15.28 -4.85 -13.07
CA GLU A 187 16.05 -5.81 -12.27
C GLU A 187 17.32 -5.16 -11.70
N PHE A 188 18.07 -4.45 -12.53
CA PHE A 188 19.34 -3.85 -12.13
C PHE A 188 19.14 -2.80 -11.02
N GLU A 189 18.19 -1.88 -11.20
CA GLU A 189 17.94 -0.79 -10.27
C GLU A 189 17.34 -1.28 -8.94
N TRP A 190 16.35 -2.16 -9.03
CA TRP A 190 15.72 -2.71 -7.81
C TRP A 190 16.61 -3.68 -7.06
N ASN A 191 17.55 -4.34 -7.73
CA ASN A 191 18.57 -5.13 -7.06
C ASN A 191 19.44 -4.27 -6.12
N GLU A 192 19.81 -3.07 -6.53
CA GLU A 192 20.53 -2.12 -5.67
C GLU A 192 19.65 -1.64 -4.51
N ILE A 193 18.44 -1.20 -4.79
CA ILE A 193 17.49 -0.69 -3.79
C ILE A 193 17.22 -1.75 -2.72
N LEU A 194 16.82 -2.95 -3.11
CA LEU A 194 16.43 -4.01 -2.19
C LEU A 194 17.60 -4.57 -1.38
N SER A 195 18.83 -4.50 -1.89
CA SER A 195 20.02 -4.88 -1.13
C SER A 195 20.20 -4.07 0.16
N ASN A 196 19.73 -2.81 0.15
CA ASN A 196 19.78 -1.92 1.31
C ASN A 196 18.57 -2.06 2.27
N LEU A 197 17.56 -2.85 1.88
CA LEU A 197 16.33 -3.05 2.63
C LEU A 197 16.20 -4.47 3.20
N GLN A 198 17.21 -5.30 3.00
CA GLN A 198 17.23 -6.66 3.53
C GLN A 198 17.14 -6.64 5.07
N GLY A 199 16.21 -7.45 5.61
CA GLY A 199 15.93 -7.51 7.06
C GLY A 199 15.10 -6.34 7.60
N VAL A 200 14.78 -5.36 6.76
CA VAL A 200 13.87 -4.26 7.10
C VAL A 200 12.50 -4.47 6.45
N VAL A 201 12.47 -4.78 5.16
CA VAL A 201 11.24 -5.07 4.42
C VAL A 201 11.02 -6.57 4.36
N ASP A 202 9.83 -7.01 4.74
CA ASP A 202 9.43 -8.42 4.76
C ASP A 202 8.53 -8.80 3.58
N ILE A 203 7.72 -7.86 3.09
CA ILE A 203 6.77 -8.08 2.00
C ILE A 203 6.95 -7.01 0.93
N LEU A 204 7.22 -7.46 -0.28
CA LEU A 204 7.37 -6.63 -1.48
C LEU A 204 6.18 -6.86 -2.41
N ALA A 205 5.37 -5.83 -2.66
CA ALA A 205 4.15 -5.91 -3.45
C ALA A 205 4.13 -4.84 -4.55
N PHE A 206 4.84 -5.04 -5.64
CA PHE A 206 4.88 -4.08 -6.73
C PHE A 206 3.51 -3.82 -7.35
N GLN A 207 3.21 -2.54 -7.61
CA GLN A 207 2.00 -2.07 -8.29
C GLN A 207 2.10 -2.30 -9.80
N ASP A 208 1.06 -2.86 -10.40
CA ASP A 208 1.02 -3.22 -11.82
C ASP A 208 0.35 -2.20 -12.74
N GLY A 209 -0.09 -1.06 -12.22
CA GLY A 209 -0.89 -0.08 -12.95
C GLY A 209 -0.22 0.57 -14.17
N GLN A 210 1.11 0.58 -14.21
CA GLN A 210 1.88 1.17 -15.31
C GLN A 210 2.42 0.12 -16.29
N VAL A 211 1.99 -1.13 -16.14
CA VAL A 211 2.47 -2.28 -16.91
C VAL A 211 1.41 -2.74 -17.89
N ASP A 212 1.79 -3.01 -19.13
CA ASP A 212 0.89 -3.65 -20.08
C ASP A 212 0.88 -5.17 -19.90
N TYR A 213 -0.23 -5.83 -20.31
CA TYR A 213 -0.40 -7.27 -20.14
C TYR A 213 0.67 -8.10 -20.83
N HIS A 214 1.22 -7.62 -21.97
CA HIS A 214 2.24 -8.35 -22.73
C HIS A 214 3.61 -8.40 -22.03
N GLU A 215 3.89 -7.47 -21.12
CA GLU A 215 5.17 -7.39 -20.37
C GLU A 215 5.03 -7.78 -18.89
N LEU A 216 3.79 -7.85 -18.35
CA LEU A 216 3.54 -8.03 -16.93
C LEU A 216 4.21 -9.28 -16.35
N TYR A 217 4.10 -10.41 -17.07
CA TYR A 217 4.67 -11.68 -16.59
C TYR A 217 6.19 -11.60 -16.35
N ASP A 218 6.91 -10.95 -17.24
CA ASP A 218 8.38 -10.83 -17.15
C ASP A 218 8.79 -9.97 -15.94
N TYR A 219 8.08 -8.88 -15.68
CA TYR A 219 8.29 -8.08 -14.47
C TYR A 219 7.98 -8.88 -13.19
N LEU A 220 6.90 -9.64 -13.17
CA LEU A 220 6.54 -10.46 -12.01
C LEU A 220 7.61 -11.52 -11.72
N VAL A 221 8.16 -12.19 -12.74
CA VAL A 221 9.25 -13.15 -12.59
C VAL A 221 10.49 -12.49 -11.98
N VAL A 222 10.85 -11.29 -12.45
CA VAL A 222 12.00 -10.55 -11.92
C VAL A 222 11.73 -10.10 -10.48
N ASN A 223 10.54 -9.62 -10.17
CA ASN A 223 10.17 -9.22 -8.81
C ASN A 223 10.28 -10.41 -7.84
N LYS A 224 9.78 -11.59 -8.23
CA LYS A 224 9.91 -12.82 -7.43
C LYS A 224 11.37 -13.20 -7.19
N LYS A 225 12.18 -13.18 -8.25
CA LYS A 225 13.62 -13.47 -8.17
C LYS A 225 14.34 -12.51 -7.21
N LEU A 226 14.02 -11.22 -7.26
CA LEU A 226 14.62 -10.21 -6.38
C LEU A 226 14.17 -10.38 -4.93
N ALA A 227 12.89 -10.61 -4.69
CA ALA A 227 12.35 -10.85 -3.35
C ALA A 227 13.00 -12.09 -2.72
N ASP A 228 13.07 -13.20 -3.45
CA ASP A 228 13.74 -14.43 -2.98
C ASP A 228 15.21 -14.19 -2.64
N LYS A 229 15.92 -13.44 -3.48
CA LYS A 229 17.33 -13.10 -3.27
C LYS A 229 17.58 -12.40 -1.95
N TYR A 230 16.67 -11.52 -1.54
CA TYR A 230 16.80 -10.70 -0.32
C TYR A 230 15.97 -11.22 0.87
N GLY A 231 15.36 -12.40 0.74
CA GLY A 231 14.59 -13.03 1.82
C GLY A 231 13.26 -12.35 2.12
N MET A 232 12.66 -11.70 1.13
CA MET A 232 11.35 -11.05 1.23
C MET A 232 10.26 -11.94 0.63
N LYS A 233 9.04 -11.87 1.16
CA LYS A 233 7.86 -12.44 0.49
C LYS A 233 7.50 -11.57 -0.71
N CYS A 234 7.23 -12.21 -1.84
CA CYS A 234 6.81 -11.50 -3.04
C CYS A 234 5.29 -11.59 -3.21
N TRP A 235 4.63 -10.47 -3.05
CA TRP A 235 3.23 -10.31 -3.40
C TRP A 235 3.12 -9.49 -4.69
N THR A 236 1.95 -9.48 -5.30
CA THR A 236 1.62 -8.56 -6.38
C THR A 236 0.54 -7.60 -5.90
N ASN A 237 0.56 -6.37 -6.38
CA ASN A 237 -0.50 -5.40 -6.15
C ASN A 237 -1.26 -5.19 -7.46
N PHE A 238 -2.48 -5.74 -7.52
CA PHE A 238 -3.37 -5.58 -8.65
C PHE A 238 -4.17 -4.29 -8.53
N GLU A 239 -4.08 -3.40 -9.51
CA GLU A 239 -5.11 -2.38 -9.65
C GLU A 239 -6.43 -3.01 -10.09
N SER A 240 -7.48 -2.81 -9.32
CA SER A 240 -8.84 -3.29 -9.61
C SER A 240 -9.68 -2.28 -10.39
N PHE A 241 -9.07 -1.21 -10.87
CA PHE A 241 -9.64 -0.26 -11.82
C PHE A 241 -8.91 -0.32 -13.17
N ASP A 242 -9.55 0.19 -14.22
CA ASP A 242 -9.03 0.13 -15.59
C ASP A 242 -8.39 1.46 -16.00
N ARG A 243 -7.09 1.43 -16.34
CA ARG A 243 -6.36 2.59 -16.86
C ARG A 243 -6.43 2.73 -18.39
N ASP A 244 -6.90 1.71 -19.09
CA ASP A 244 -7.00 1.72 -20.55
C ASP A 244 -8.23 2.48 -21.07
N MET A 245 -9.10 2.92 -20.16
CA MET A 245 -10.31 3.65 -20.49
C MET A 245 -10.08 5.15 -20.40
N PRO A 246 -10.75 5.94 -21.25
CA PRO A 246 -10.67 7.40 -21.22
C PRO A 246 -11.25 8.01 -19.93
N ILE A 247 -12.16 7.30 -19.28
CA ILE A 247 -12.71 7.63 -17.95
C ILE A 247 -11.87 6.92 -16.92
N ARG A 248 -11.28 7.67 -15.99
CA ARG A 248 -10.42 7.12 -14.94
C ARG A 248 -11.24 6.38 -13.88
N PHE A 249 -10.61 5.39 -13.26
CA PHE A 249 -11.10 4.67 -12.10
C PHE A 249 -12.45 3.93 -12.32
N LEU A 250 -12.68 3.42 -13.53
CA LEU A 250 -13.72 2.42 -13.72
C LEU A 250 -13.24 1.06 -13.21
N PRO A 251 -14.13 0.23 -12.63
CA PRO A 251 -13.78 -1.14 -12.25
C PRO A 251 -13.18 -1.90 -13.43
N ILE A 252 -12.12 -2.65 -13.16
CA ILE A 252 -11.47 -3.49 -14.17
C ILE A 252 -12.41 -4.62 -14.62
N LYS A 253 -12.40 -4.94 -15.90
CA LYS A 253 -13.14 -6.11 -16.40
C LYS A 253 -12.57 -7.39 -15.80
N TRP A 254 -13.48 -8.31 -15.45
CA TRP A 254 -13.11 -9.58 -14.82
C TRP A 254 -12.06 -10.37 -15.60
N GLU A 255 -12.18 -10.43 -16.93
CA GLU A 255 -11.24 -11.13 -17.80
C GLU A 255 -9.81 -10.56 -17.71
N LYS A 256 -9.70 -9.25 -17.58
CA LYS A 256 -8.41 -8.57 -17.40
C LYS A 256 -7.82 -8.87 -16.01
N LEU A 257 -8.62 -8.80 -14.95
CA LEU A 257 -8.20 -9.14 -13.61
C LEU A 257 -7.77 -10.61 -13.50
N LEU A 258 -8.54 -11.51 -14.08
CA LEU A 258 -8.23 -12.95 -14.12
C LEU A 258 -6.88 -13.21 -14.82
N LEU A 259 -6.61 -12.52 -15.93
CA LEU A 259 -5.33 -12.61 -16.64
C LEU A 259 -4.16 -12.19 -15.73
N LYS A 260 -4.28 -11.08 -15.00
CA LYS A 260 -3.27 -10.64 -14.03
C LYS A 260 -3.05 -11.70 -12.93
N MET A 261 -4.12 -12.24 -12.37
CA MET A 261 -4.06 -13.29 -11.33
C MET A 261 -3.39 -14.56 -11.83
N GLU A 262 -3.66 -14.97 -13.07
CA GLU A 262 -3.00 -16.14 -13.68
C GLU A 262 -1.50 -15.93 -13.90
N MET A 263 -1.11 -14.74 -14.37
CA MET A 263 0.30 -14.37 -14.52
C MET A 263 1.03 -14.39 -13.18
N ALA A 264 0.43 -13.80 -12.14
CA ALA A 264 0.99 -13.80 -10.79
C ALA A 264 1.16 -15.22 -10.24
N ARG A 265 0.16 -16.07 -10.38
CA ARG A 265 0.24 -17.48 -9.99
C ARG A 265 1.37 -18.21 -10.73
N LYS A 266 1.50 -18.00 -12.04
CA LYS A 266 2.58 -18.61 -12.87
C LYS A 266 3.97 -18.11 -12.46
N ALA A 267 4.09 -16.83 -12.09
CA ALA A 267 5.34 -16.24 -11.60
C ALA A 267 5.70 -16.67 -10.16
N GLY A 268 4.79 -17.37 -9.46
CA GLY A 268 5.04 -17.88 -8.11
C GLY A 268 4.85 -16.85 -7.01
N MET A 269 3.96 -15.87 -7.21
CA MET A 269 3.63 -14.90 -6.16
C MET A 269 3.01 -15.59 -4.95
N GLU A 270 3.46 -15.18 -3.75
CA GLU A 270 3.04 -15.79 -2.47
C GLU A 270 1.77 -15.15 -1.91
N GLY A 271 1.41 -13.97 -2.40
CA GLY A 271 0.21 -13.24 -2.02
C GLY A 271 -0.20 -12.24 -3.10
N ALA A 272 -1.42 -11.75 -2.97
CA ALA A 272 -1.99 -10.76 -3.85
C ALA A 272 -2.80 -9.74 -3.05
N ILE A 273 -2.39 -8.49 -3.10
CA ILE A 273 -3.14 -7.34 -2.60
C ILE A 273 -3.79 -6.60 -3.76
N THR A 274 -4.95 -6.02 -3.55
CA THR A 274 -5.62 -5.20 -4.56
C THR A 274 -5.78 -3.76 -4.09
N PHE A 275 -5.63 -2.84 -5.01
CA PHE A 275 -6.07 -1.46 -4.84
C PHE A 275 -7.29 -1.23 -5.75
N GLU A 276 -8.53 -1.21 -5.24
CA GLU A 276 -8.79 -1.71 -3.90
C GLU A 276 -10.23 -2.29 -3.89
N PHE A 277 -10.59 -3.04 -2.89
CA PHE A 277 -11.86 -3.77 -2.85
C PHE A 277 -13.06 -2.84 -2.69
N SER A 278 -13.02 -1.91 -1.72
CA SER A 278 -14.18 -1.16 -1.28
C SER A 278 -14.78 -0.27 -2.37
N HIS A 279 -13.94 0.35 -3.21
CA HIS A 279 -14.41 1.19 -4.32
C HIS A 279 -14.80 0.40 -5.57
N PHE A 280 -14.06 -0.66 -5.90
CA PHE A 280 -14.13 -1.25 -7.24
C PHE A 280 -14.69 -2.68 -7.28
N MET A 281 -14.74 -3.39 -6.16
CA MET A 281 -15.11 -4.81 -6.09
C MET A 281 -16.23 -5.09 -5.08
N SER A 282 -16.46 -4.19 -4.14
CA SER A 282 -17.44 -4.37 -3.07
C SER A 282 -18.88 -4.36 -3.61
N PRO A 283 -19.76 -5.23 -3.09
CA PRO A 283 -21.19 -5.12 -3.37
C PRO A 283 -21.83 -3.84 -2.78
N ASN A 284 -21.12 -3.12 -1.91
CA ASN A 284 -21.58 -1.84 -1.34
C ASN A 284 -21.06 -0.63 -2.13
N SER A 285 -20.19 -0.84 -3.12
CA SER A 285 -19.60 0.22 -3.94
C SER A 285 -20.66 0.90 -4.82
N GLU A 286 -20.43 2.16 -5.17
CA GLU A 286 -21.24 2.91 -6.14
C GLU A 286 -21.26 2.24 -7.53
N TYR A 287 -20.25 1.43 -7.85
CA TYR A 287 -20.16 0.70 -9.10
C TYR A 287 -20.90 -0.64 -9.10
N SER A 288 -21.49 -1.04 -7.98
CA SER A 288 -22.19 -2.35 -7.86
C SER A 288 -23.61 -2.36 -8.42
N GLN A 289 -24.12 -1.23 -8.93
CA GLN A 289 -25.49 -1.07 -9.43
C GLN A 289 -25.64 -1.40 -10.90
#